data_1ef1c0f5d860dae870e5b5584299cb5d
#
_entry.id   1ef1c0f5d860dae870e5b5584299cb5d
#
_cell.length_a   1.000
_cell.length_b   1.000
_cell.length_c   1.000
_cell.angle_alpha   90.00
_cell.angle_beta   90.00
_cell.angle_gamma   90.00
#
_symmetry.space_group_name_H-M   'P 1'
#
loop_
_entity.id
_entity.type
_entity.pdbx_description
1 polymer ?
#
loop_
_entity_poly.entity_id
_entity_poly.type
_entity_poly.pdbx_seq_one_letter_code
_entity_poly.pdbx_strand_id
1 'polypeptide(L)'
;MDVYEAVTSRRAVRGFTDQPVPRDVLERVLSAAAWSPSGSNIQPWNIYVVTGARLAELKKRAVERVATGVPWDEREYEMYPPAMKSPYAERRSAFGKERYSALGIAREDWEARQRAAIANWDCFGAPAALFCYIDRALGPAQWADAGMYLQTVMLLLRAEGLHSCPQMAWSQVRETVAEVLSPPDRLILFCGMSIGYEDVTVGYTRTGRAPLAETVTFIDDFDQASASAARQAAPNSPGFAPISSSVTVRSAARGAAATHSKPTSTGCTGSSMAEATPIGTARPSS
;
A
#
# COMPACT_ATOMS: atom_id res chain seq x y z
N MET A 1 -0.35 4.18 -18.76
CA MET A 1 -1.45 3.77 -17.85
C MET A 1 -2.01 5.04 -17.22
N ASP A 2 -3.30 5.27 -17.31
CA ASP A 2 -3.93 6.38 -16.59
C ASP A 2 -4.24 6.01 -15.12
N VAL A 3 -4.68 6.99 -14.32
CA VAL A 3 -4.94 6.78 -12.89
C VAL A 3 -6.09 5.79 -12.65
N TYR A 4 -7.17 5.86 -13.43
CA TYR A 4 -8.31 4.95 -13.30
C TYR A 4 -7.91 3.52 -13.64
N GLU A 5 -7.12 3.35 -14.69
CA GLU A 5 -6.58 2.05 -15.07
C GLU A 5 -5.65 1.49 -13.99
N ALA A 6 -4.76 2.30 -13.41
CA ALA A 6 -3.89 1.90 -12.32
C ALA A 6 -4.69 1.44 -11.10
N VAL A 7 -5.69 2.22 -10.67
CA VAL A 7 -6.56 1.90 -9.53
C VAL A 7 -7.36 0.63 -9.78
N THR A 8 -7.97 0.49 -10.97
CA THR A 8 -8.86 -0.63 -11.27
C THR A 8 -8.09 -1.92 -11.61
N SER A 9 -6.89 -1.85 -12.15
CA SER A 9 -6.05 -3.03 -12.44
C SER A 9 -5.24 -3.51 -11.23
N ARG A 10 -4.97 -2.63 -10.25
CA ARG A 10 -4.21 -3.00 -9.05
C ARG A 10 -4.94 -4.07 -8.23
N ARG A 11 -4.22 -5.09 -7.87
CA ARG A 11 -4.67 -6.15 -6.98
C ARG A 11 -3.52 -6.65 -6.11
N ALA A 12 -3.79 -7.38 -5.05
CA ALA A 12 -2.78 -8.08 -4.27
C ALA A 12 -2.38 -9.37 -4.99
N VAL A 13 -1.26 -9.35 -5.68
CA VAL A 13 -0.70 -10.52 -6.39
C VAL A 13 0.00 -11.43 -5.38
N ARG A 14 -0.23 -12.75 -5.49
CA ARG A 14 0.28 -13.77 -4.57
C ARG A 14 0.97 -14.92 -5.30
N GLY A 15 1.69 -14.58 -6.35
CA GLY A 15 2.57 -15.43 -7.13
C GLY A 15 3.44 -14.52 -7.98
N PHE A 16 4.74 -14.55 -7.78
CA PHE A 16 5.69 -13.71 -8.52
C PHE A 16 6.72 -14.58 -9.20
N THR A 17 7.20 -14.11 -10.35
CA THR A 17 8.37 -14.68 -11.01
C THR A 17 9.64 -14.28 -10.26
N ASP A 18 10.74 -14.98 -10.54
CA ASP A 18 12.07 -14.68 -10.00
C ASP A 18 12.78 -13.53 -10.74
N GLN A 19 12.13 -12.95 -11.77
CA GLN A 19 12.71 -11.85 -12.55
C GLN A 19 13.05 -10.67 -11.64
N PRO A 20 14.33 -10.26 -11.56
CA PRO A 20 14.74 -9.16 -10.70
C PRO A 20 14.02 -7.85 -11.03
N VAL A 21 13.67 -7.09 -9.99
CA VAL A 21 13.17 -5.72 -10.15
C VAL A 21 14.36 -4.77 -10.19
N PRO A 22 14.54 -3.98 -11.27
CA PRO A 22 15.64 -3.04 -11.37
C PRO A 22 15.58 -1.97 -10.26
N ARG A 23 16.75 -1.64 -9.72
CA ARG A 23 16.86 -0.68 -8.61
C ARG A 23 16.39 0.71 -8.99
N ASP A 24 16.72 1.18 -10.19
CA ASP A 24 16.31 2.49 -10.71
C ASP A 24 14.79 2.61 -10.83
N VAL A 25 14.08 1.52 -11.15
CA VAL A 25 12.61 1.47 -11.15
C VAL A 25 12.08 1.66 -9.73
N LEU A 26 12.65 0.96 -8.74
CA LEU A 26 12.26 1.13 -7.34
C LEU A 26 12.53 2.54 -6.85
N GLU A 27 13.69 3.12 -7.14
CA GLU A 27 14.05 4.48 -6.77
C GLU A 27 13.12 5.51 -7.41
N ARG A 28 12.78 5.37 -8.68
CA ARG A 28 11.83 6.24 -9.39
C ARG A 28 10.44 6.17 -8.76
N VAL A 29 9.93 4.97 -8.49
CA VAL A 29 8.63 4.75 -7.85
C VAL A 29 8.59 5.38 -6.46
N LEU A 30 9.59 5.12 -5.63
CA LEU A 30 9.62 5.60 -4.25
C LEU A 30 9.82 7.10 -4.17
N SER A 31 10.61 7.69 -5.06
CA SER A 31 10.79 9.14 -5.17
C SER A 31 9.48 9.83 -5.55
N ALA A 32 8.72 9.28 -6.49
CA ALA A 32 7.42 9.79 -6.86
C ALA A 32 6.39 9.59 -5.73
N ALA A 33 6.41 8.44 -5.05
CA ALA A 33 5.50 8.15 -3.94
C ALA A 33 5.70 9.10 -2.75
N ALA A 34 6.90 9.68 -2.57
CA ALA A 34 7.16 10.66 -1.52
C ALA A 34 6.30 11.94 -1.61
N TRP A 35 5.64 12.18 -2.75
CA TRP A 35 4.64 13.24 -2.92
C TRP A 35 3.26 12.88 -2.36
N SER A 36 3.11 11.73 -1.72
CA SER A 36 1.88 11.39 -1.00
C SER A 36 1.59 12.42 0.08
N PRO A 37 0.32 12.83 0.27
CA PRO A 37 -0.02 13.78 1.31
C PRO A 37 0.15 13.16 2.70
N SER A 38 0.42 14.02 3.70
CA SER A 38 0.36 13.66 5.11
C SER A 38 -0.03 14.87 5.96
N GLY A 39 -0.69 14.65 7.08
CA GLY A 39 -1.08 15.71 8.00
C GLY A 39 0.12 16.57 8.37
N SER A 40 0.03 17.92 8.16
CA SER A 40 1.12 18.87 8.38
C SER A 40 2.45 18.49 7.71
N ASN A 41 2.39 17.71 6.65
CA ASN A 41 3.56 17.20 5.91
C ASN A 41 4.55 16.41 6.79
N ILE A 42 4.04 15.64 7.75
CA ILE A 42 4.85 14.87 8.71
C ILE A 42 5.64 13.74 8.04
N GLN A 43 5.12 13.16 6.96
CA GLN A 43 5.77 12.08 6.18
C GLN A 43 6.19 10.90 7.08
N PRO A 44 5.24 10.20 7.74
CA PRO A 44 5.52 9.29 8.84
C PRO A 44 6.11 7.94 8.44
N TRP A 45 6.23 7.68 7.16
CA TRP A 45 6.72 6.42 6.60
C TRP A 45 8.25 6.32 6.66
N ASN A 46 8.76 5.22 7.20
CA ASN A 46 10.16 4.83 7.16
C ASN A 46 10.25 3.53 6.34
N ILE A 47 10.90 3.57 5.20
CA ILE A 47 10.84 2.50 4.20
C ILE A 47 12.18 1.78 4.09
N TYR A 48 12.13 0.45 4.24
CA TYR A 48 13.25 -0.45 3.99
C TYR A 48 12.95 -1.27 2.75
N VAL A 49 13.78 -1.17 1.73
CA VAL A 49 13.68 -2.00 0.51
C VAL A 49 14.71 -3.09 0.58
N VAL A 50 14.28 -4.32 0.38
CA VAL A 50 15.13 -5.51 0.51
C VAL A 50 15.05 -6.34 -0.76
N THR A 51 16.20 -6.71 -1.29
CA THR A 51 16.35 -7.52 -2.50
C THR A 51 17.52 -8.49 -2.37
N GLY A 52 17.68 -9.40 -3.33
CA GLY A 52 18.85 -10.28 -3.42
C GLY A 52 19.07 -11.16 -2.19
N ALA A 53 20.33 -11.37 -1.82
CA ALA A 53 20.72 -12.28 -0.74
C ALA A 53 20.09 -11.93 0.62
N ARG A 54 19.91 -10.64 0.92
CA ARG A 54 19.28 -10.20 2.17
C ARG A 54 17.80 -10.57 2.23
N LEU A 55 17.09 -10.43 1.11
CA LEU A 55 15.70 -10.87 1.04
C LEU A 55 15.60 -12.39 1.14
N ALA A 56 16.47 -13.12 0.46
CA ALA A 56 16.51 -14.58 0.53
C ALA A 56 16.76 -15.08 1.97
N GLU A 57 17.68 -14.45 2.69
CA GLU A 57 17.94 -14.74 4.10
C GLU A 57 16.72 -14.49 4.98
N LEU A 58 16.08 -13.31 4.82
CA LEU A 58 14.89 -12.95 5.57
C LEU A 58 13.74 -13.93 5.33
N LYS A 59 13.46 -14.25 4.07
CA LYS A 59 12.43 -15.22 3.68
C LYS A 59 12.70 -16.58 4.32
N LYS A 60 13.93 -17.09 4.22
CA LYS A 60 14.34 -18.36 4.80
C LYS A 60 14.07 -18.40 6.32
N ARG A 61 14.59 -17.42 7.06
CA ARG A 61 14.40 -17.33 8.52
C ARG A 61 12.93 -17.26 8.92
N ALA A 62 12.15 -16.42 8.24
CA ALA A 62 10.74 -16.25 8.55
C ALA A 62 9.92 -17.51 8.25
N VAL A 63 10.16 -18.16 7.11
CA VAL A 63 9.50 -19.43 6.74
C VAL A 63 9.86 -20.55 7.73
N GLU A 64 11.14 -20.71 8.06
CA GLU A 64 11.60 -21.70 9.05
C GLU A 64 10.94 -21.47 10.40
N ARG A 65 10.92 -20.24 10.90
CA ARG A 65 10.27 -19.88 12.16
C ARG A 65 8.79 -20.25 12.18
N VAL A 66 8.06 -19.89 11.12
CA VAL A 66 6.61 -20.15 11.02
C VAL A 66 6.33 -21.65 10.87
N ALA A 67 7.16 -22.39 10.14
CA ALA A 67 7.01 -23.82 9.94
C ALA A 67 7.27 -24.63 11.22
N THR A 68 8.13 -24.15 12.12
CA THR A 68 8.44 -24.83 13.41
C THR A 68 7.38 -24.61 14.49
N GLY A 69 6.35 -23.78 14.24
CA GLY A 69 5.28 -23.51 15.18
C GLY A 69 5.70 -22.68 16.40
N VAL A 70 6.84 -21.98 16.32
CA VAL A 70 7.26 -21.02 17.36
C VAL A 70 6.17 -19.96 17.52
N PRO A 71 5.80 -19.56 18.74
CA PRO A 71 4.79 -18.53 18.97
C PRO A 71 5.09 -17.23 18.19
N TRP A 72 4.02 -16.55 17.78
CA TRP A 72 4.14 -15.22 17.20
C TRP A 72 4.80 -14.25 18.18
N ASP A 73 5.48 -13.26 17.65
CA ASP A 73 6.00 -12.15 18.46
C ASP A 73 4.87 -11.41 19.16
N GLU A 74 5.18 -10.79 20.28
CA GLU A 74 4.26 -9.90 20.96
C GLU A 74 3.78 -8.81 20.00
N ARG A 75 2.48 -8.60 19.97
CA ARG A 75 1.87 -7.62 19.06
C ARG A 75 2.12 -6.21 19.53
N GLU A 76 2.58 -5.39 18.63
CA GLU A 76 2.72 -3.95 18.86
C GLU A 76 1.43 -3.18 18.50
N TYR A 77 0.53 -3.82 17.74
CA TYR A 77 -0.79 -3.31 17.39
C TYR A 77 -1.73 -4.44 16.96
N GLU A 78 -3.03 -4.20 17.03
CA GLU A 78 -4.03 -5.17 16.59
C GLU A 78 -4.28 -5.06 15.08
N MET A 79 -3.97 -6.11 14.31
CA MET A 79 -4.27 -6.17 12.87
C MET A 79 -5.77 -6.20 12.58
N TYR A 80 -6.54 -6.81 13.48
CA TYR A 80 -7.99 -6.91 13.41
C TYR A 80 -8.56 -6.79 14.81
N PRO A 81 -9.71 -6.12 14.98
CA PRO A 81 -10.38 -6.08 16.28
C PRO A 81 -10.78 -7.51 16.72
N PRO A 82 -10.71 -7.84 18.01
CA PRO A 82 -11.03 -9.16 18.53
C PRO A 82 -12.45 -9.64 18.17
N ALA A 83 -13.40 -8.72 18.12
CA ALA A 83 -14.81 -8.98 17.79
C ALA A 83 -15.25 -8.13 16.58
N MET A 84 -14.84 -8.57 15.40
CA MET A 84 -15.25 -7.91 14.15
C MET A 84 -16.73 -8.17 13.87
N LYS A 85 -17.49 -7.09 13.67
CA LYS A 85 -18.93 -7.13 13.40
C LYS A 85 -19.22 -7.01 11.89
N SER A 86 -20.49 -7.30 11.51
CA SER A 86 -21.04 -7.02 10.19
C SER A 86 -20.89 -5.52 9.85
N PRO A 87 -20.65 -5.16 8.59
CA PRO A 87 -20.46 -6.02 7.41
C PRO A 87 -19.00 -6.51 7.25
N TYR A 88 -18.09 -6.12 8.14
CA TYR A 88 -16.64 -6.40 7.99
C TYR A 88 -16.31 -7.87 8.19
N ALA A 89 -17.01 -8.55 9.12
CA ALA A 89 -16.83 -9.97 9.38
C ALA A 89 -17.21 -10.82 8.16
N GLU A 90 -18.34 -10.50 7.52
CA GLU A 90 -18.81 -11.18 6.31
C GLU A 90 -17.87 -10.93 5.13
N ARG A 91 -17.44 -9.70 4.91
CA ARG A 91 -16.47 -9.35 3.85
C ARG A 91 -15.15 -10.12 4.01
N ARG A 92 -14.65 -10.22 5.25
CA ARG A 92 -13.44 -11.01 5.55
C ARG A 92 -13.66 -12.50 5.29
N SER A 93 -14.80 -13.05 5.68
CA SER A 93 -15.16 -14.45 5.44
C SER A 93 -15.29 -14.77 3.95
N ALA A 94 -15.98 -13.90 3.19
CA ALA A 94 -16.12 -14.01 1.74
C ALA A 94 -14.75 -14.01 1.04
N PHE A 95 -13.88 -13.06 1.39
CA PHE A 95 -12.50 -13.01 0.88
C PHE A 95 -11.74 -14.32 1.11
N GLY A 96 -11.85 -14.90 2.31
CA GLY A 96 -11.19 -16.18 2.62
C GLY A 96 -11.70 -17.32 1.74
N LYS A 97 -13.03 -17.41 1.53
CA LYS A 97 -13.64 -18.41 0.63
C LYS A 97 -13.16 -18.26 -0.81
N GLU A 98 -13.25 -17.04 -1.36
CA GLU A 98 -12.83 -16.74 -2.73
C GLU A 98 -11.36 -17.09 -2.95
N ARG A 99 -10.48 -16.69 -2.01
CA ARG A 99 -9.04 -16.94 -2.11
C ARG A 99 -8.72 -18.44 -2.19
N TYR A 100 -9.24 -19.24 -1.26
CA TYR A 100 -8.93 -20.67 -1.22
C TYR A 100 -9.59 -21.42 -2.38
N SER A 101 -10.77 -21.03 -2.80
CA SER A 101 -11.43 -21.58 -3.99
C SER A 101 -10.60 -21.34 -5.25
N ALA A 102 -10.05 -20.14 -5.44
CA ALA A 102 -9.19 -19.82 -6.58
C ALA A 102 -7.88 -20.64 -6.61
N LEU A 103 -7.39 -21.04 -5.45
CA LEU A 103 -6.23 -21.91 -5.32
C LEU A 103 -6.59 -23.41 -5.44
N GLY A 104 -7.87 -23.76 -5.63
CA GLY A 104 -8.33 -25.14 -5.61
C GLY A 104 -8.20 -25.84 -4.26
N ILE A 105 -8.09 -25.07 -3.16
CA ILE A 105 -7.88 -25.59 -1.81
C ILE A 105 -9.22 -25.78 -1.10
N ALA A 106 -9.57 -27.01 -0.78
CA ALA A 106 -10.78 -27.34 -0.04
C ALA A 106 -10.74 -26.77 1.40
N ARG A 107 -11.93 -26.56 1.98
CA ARG A 107 -12.04 -26.02 3.34
C ARG A 107 -11.41 -26.94 4.37
N GLU A 108 -11.50 -28.22 4.15
CA GLU A 108 -11.04 -29.30 5.02
C GLU A 108 -9.56 -29.59 4.86
N ASP A 109 -8.93 -29.15 3.76
CA ASP A 109 -7.50 -29.34 3.50
C ASP A 109 -6.67 -28.34 4.31
N TRP A 110 -6.50 -28.68 5.59
CA TRP A 110 -5.75 -27.85 6.52
C TRP A 110 -4.29 -27.67 6.12
N GLU A 111 -3.64 -28.72 5.63
CA GLU A 111 -2.22 -28.67 5.25
C GLU A 111 -1.99 -27.74 4.03
N ALA A 112 -2.82 -27.85 2.97
CA ALA A 112 -2.71 -26.95 1.85
C ALA A 112 -3.00 -25.49 2.25
N ARG A 113 -3.95 -25.28 3.15
CA ARG A 113 -4.24 -23.93 3.69
C ARG A 113 -3.05 -23.37 4.48
N GLN A 114 -2.38 -24.21 5.28
CA GLN A 114 -1.20 -23.82 6.02
C GLN A 114 -0.04 -23.49 5.07
N ARG A 115 0.23 -24.32 4.07
CA ARG A 115 1.22 -24.03 3.02
C ARG A 115 0.94 -22.70 2.31
N ALA A 116 -0.31 -22.46 1.92
CA ALA A 116 -0.72 -21.20 1.29
C ALA A 116 -0.60 -19.98 2.22
N ALA A 117 -0.72 -20.18 3.54
CA ALA A 117 -0.50 -19.13 4.53
C ALA A 117 0.99 -18.81 4.69
N ILE A 118 1.85 -19.85 4.77
CA ILE A 118 3.30 -19.72 4.90
C ILE A 118 3.92 -18.92 3.73
N ALA A 119 3.34 -19.00 2.53
CA ALA A 119 3.79 -18.23 1.37
C ALA A 119 3.84 -16.70 1.60
N ASN A 120 3.13 -16.18 2.61
CA ASN A 120 3.28 -14.77 3.01
C ASN A 120 4.73 -14.43 3.40
N TRP A 121 5.40 -15.31 4.12
CA TRP A 121 6.77 -15.09 4.63
C TRP A 121 7.86 -15.48 3.62
N ASP A 122 7.47 -16.14 2.53
CA ASP A 122 8.28 -16.23 1.31
C ASP A 122 8.02 -15.08 0.32
N CYS A 123 7.33 -14.02 0.71
CA CYS A 123 6.91 -12.94 -0.18
C CYS A 123 6.18 -13.45 -1.43
N PHE A 124 5.52 -14.60 -1.40
CA PHE A 124 4.89 -15.25 -2.57
C PHE A 124 5.86 -15.43 -3.75
N GLY A 125 7.14 -15.68 -3.50
CA GLY A 125 8.20 -15.80 -4.52
C GLY A 125 8.82 -14.47 -4.98
N ALA A 126 8.30 -13.32 -4.58
CA ALA A 126 8.77 -12.02 -5.07
C ALA A 126 10.28 -11.79 -4.87
N PRO A 127 10.97 -11.17 -5.87
CA PRO A 127 12.40 -10.86 -5.82
C PRO A 127 12.72 -9.57 -5.07
N ALA A 128 11.71 -8.76 -4.74
CA ALA A 128 11.86 -7.54 -3.96
C ALA A 128 10.76 -7.43 -2.90
N ALA A 129 11.08 -6.84 -1.77
CA ALA A 129 10.13 -6.51 -0.71
C ALA A 129 10.41 -5.12 -0.15
N LEU A 130 9.34 -4.47 0.31
CA LEU A 130 9.36 -3.22 1.03
C LEU A 130 8.82 -3.48 2.43
N PHE A 131 9.46 -2.93 3.47
CA PHE A 131 8.97 -2.93 4.84
C PHE A 131 8.74 -1.50 5.28
N CYS A 132 7.50 -1.21 5.68
CA CYS A 132 7.08 0.10 6.14
C CYS A 132 7.05 0.13 7.66
N TYR A 133 7.80 1.05 8.24
CA TYR A 133 7.83 1.30 9.67
C TYR A 133 7.24 2.68 9.97
N ILE A 134 6.65 2.81 11.16
CA ILE A 134 6.08 4.05 11.69
C ILE A 134 6.67 4.28 13.08
N ASP A 135 6.92 5.54 13.45
CA ASP A 135 7.41 5.85 14.78
C ASP A 135 6.33 5.56 15.86
N ARG A 136 6.73 4.96 16.99
CA ARG A 136 5.85 4.58 18.12
C ARG A 136 5.09 5.75 18.71
N ALA A 137 5.66 6.96 18.62
CA ALA A 137 5.02 8.17 19.14
C ALA A 137 3.85 8.66 18.27
N LEU A 138 3.68 8.12 17.06
CA LEU A 138 2.66 8.54 16.11
C LEU A 138 1.37 7.73 16.26
N GLY A 139 0.24 8.38 16.00
CA GLY A 139 -1.09 7.84 16.21
C GLY A 139 -1.82 7.44 14.92
N PRO A 140 -3.12 7.12 15.02
CA PRO A 140 -3.93 6.61 13.91
C PRO A 140 -3.95 7.51 12.67
N ALA A 141 -3.89 8.84 12.82
CA ALA A 141 -3.85 9.76 11.70
C ALA A 141 -2.62 9.54 10.82
N GLN A 142 -1.44 9.39 11.43
CA GLN A 142 -0.19 9.15 10.71
C GLN A 142 -0.11 7.72 10.13
N TRP A 143 -0.80 6.78 10.74
CA TRP A 143 -0.97 5.44 10.15
C TRP A 143 -1.82 5.48 8.88
N ALA A 144 -2.85 6.34 8.84
CA ALA A 144 -3.61 6.61 7.62
C ALA A 144 -2.73 7.25 6.54
N ASP A 145 -1.87 8.22 6.91
CA ASP A 145 -0.91 8.84 6.00
C ASP A 145 0.04 7.80 5.38
N ALA A 146 0.57 6.88 6.19
CA ALA A 146 1.40 5.78 5.69
C ALA A 146 0.61 4.85 4.73
N GLY A 147 -0.69 4.64 4.98
CA GLY A 147 -1.58 3.92 4.07
C GLY A 147 -1.72 4.62 2.72
N MET A 148 -1.83 5.95 2.70
CA MET A 148 -1.86 6.75 1.47
C MET A 148 -0.55 6.63 0.68
N TYR A 149 0.60 6.69 1.37
CA TYR A 149 1.90 6.45 0.76
C TYR A 149 1.98 5.06 0.11
N LEU A 150 1.63 4.00 0.84
CA LEU A 150 1.67 2.63 0.34
C LEU A 150 0.72 2.42 -0.86
N GLN A 151 -0.45 3.06 -0.86
CA GLN A 151 -1.36 3.01 -2.01
C GLN A 151 -0.72 3.70 -3.22
N THR A 152 -0.06 4.85 -3.04
CA THR A 152 0.64 5.55 -4.11
C THR A 152 1.76 4.68 -4.69
N VAL A 153 2.57 4.04 -3.85
CA VAL A 153 3.59 3.06 -4.29
C VAL A 153 2.95 1.96 -5.15
N MET A 154 1.85 1.36 -4.69
CA MET A 154 1.17 0.29 -5.43
C MET A 154 0.65 0.74 -6.81
N LEU A 155 0.18 1.98 -6.94
CA LEU A 155 -0.28 2.53 -8.22
C LEU A 155 0.88 2.80 -9.18
N LEU A 156 1.97 3.37 -8.67
CA LEU A 156 3.18 3.63 -9.44
C LEU A 156 3.84 2.34 -9.92
N LEU A 157 3.90 1.30 -9.07
CA LEU A 157 4.36 -0.02 -9.49
C LEU A 157 3.52 -0.57 -10.65
N ARG A 158 2.18 -0.36 -10.64
CA ARG A 158 1.34 -0.75 -11.79
C ARG A 158 1.70 -0.01 -13.06
N ALA A 159 2.02 1.28 -12.97
CA ALA A 159 2.45 2.08 -14.12
C ALA A 159 3.77 1.58 -14.72
N GLU A 160 4.66 1.01 -13.89
CA GLU A 160 5.92 0.39 -14.30
C GLU A 160 5.76 -1.10 -14.74
N GLY A 161 4.53 -1.61 -14.85
CA GLY A 161 4.28 -3.01 -15.22
C GLY A 161 4.50 -4.03 -14.09
N LEU A 162 4.79 -3.54 -12.88
CA LEU A 162 5.00 -4.36 -11.69
C LEU A 162 3.70 -4.59 -10.91
N HIS A 163 3.75 -5.58 -10.04
CA HIS A 163 2.68 -5.92 -9.12
C HIS A 163 3.19 -5.92 -7.68
N SER A 164 2.24 -5.89 -6.75
CA SER A 164 2.57 -5.90 -5.33
C SER A 164 1.52 -6.62 -4.48
N CYS A 165 1.93 -7.01 -3.29
CA CYS A 165 1.05 -7.54 -2.26
C CYS A 165 1.41 -6.94 -0.90
N PRO A 166 0.60 -6.04 -0.32
CA PRO A 166 0.82 -5.58 1.05
C PRO A 166 0.48 -6.71 2.03
N GLN A 167 1.32 -6.88 3.07
CA GLN A 167 1.30 -8.01 3.96
C GLN A 167 1.50 -7.58 5.41
N MET A 168 0.40 -7.47 6.17
CA MET A 168 0.48 -7.23 7.61
C MET A 168 1.00 -8.46 8.38
N ALA A 169 1.01 -9.65 7.76
CA ALA A 169 1.52 -10.88 8.37
C ALA A 169 2.97 -10.76 8.88
N TRP A 170 3.78 -9.89 8.28
CA TRP A 170 5.16 -9.65 8.70
C TRP A 170 5.28 -9.10 10.13
N SER A 171 4.28 -8.39 10.63
CA SER A 171 4.26 -7.91 12.03
C SER A 171 4.22 -9.04 13.06
N GLN A 172 3.81 -10.24 12.65
CA GLN A 172 3.78 -11.43 13.52
C GLN A 172 5.17 -12.06 13.73
N VAL A 173 6.14 -11.70 12.90
CA VAL A 173 7.54 -12.13 12.97
C VAL A 173 8.48 -10.91 12.94
N ARG A 174 8.05 -9.82 13.59
CA ARG A 174 8.76 -8.55 13.59
C ARG A 174 10.20 -8.64 14.10
N GLU A 175 10.46 -9.52 15.07
CA GLU A 175 11.80 -9.72 15.61
C GLU A 175 12.73 -10.36 14.57
N THR A 176 12.25 -11.35 13.82
CA THR A 176 13.00 -11.91 12.69
C THR A 176 13.29 -10.87 11.61
N VAL A 177 12.35 -9.97 11.34
CA VAL A 177 12.57 -8.85 10.42
C VAL A 177 13.61 -7.88 11.00
N ALA A 178 13.53 -7.56 12.29
CA ALA A 178 14.46 -6.65 12.96
C ALA A 178 15.90 -7.18 12.99
N GLU A 179 16.10 -8.49 13.19
CA GLU A 179 17.42 -9.12 13.12
C GLU A 179 18.12 -8.91 11.77
N VAL A 180 17.36 -8.86 10.68
CA VAL A 180 17.92 -8.69 9.33
C VAL A 180 18.03 -7.21 8.92
N LEU A 181 17.05 -6.37 9.31
CA LEU A 181 16.96 -4.98 8.86
C LEU A 181 17.52 -3.97 9.86
N SER A 182 17.65 -4.34 11.14
CA SER A 182 18.16 -3.51 12.23
C SER A 182 17.50 -2.11 12.30
N PRO A 183 16.15 -2.03 12.34
CA PRO A 183 15.48 -0.74 12.49
C PRO A 183 15.76 -0.16 13.90
N PRO A 184 15.76 1.15 14.07
CA PRO A 184 15.77 1.78 15.39
C PRO A 184 14.57 1.34 16.26
N ASP A 185 14.77 1.15 17.58
CA ASP A 185 13.73 0.67 18.52
C ASP A 185 12.47 1.55 18.57
N ARG A 186 12.60 2.82 18.20
CA ARG A 186 11.47 3.77 18.13
C ARG A 186 10.49 3.43 16.99
N LEU A 187 10.83 2.53 16.08
CA LEU A 187 10.01 2.21 14.92
C LEU A 187 9.21 0.91 15.13
N ILE A 188 7.95 0.94 14.76
CA ILE A 188 7.05 -0.21 14.71
C ILE A 188 6.94 -0.71 13.27
N LEU A 189 7.06 -2.00 13.06
CA LEU A 189 6.79 -2.59 11.75
C LEU A 189 5.30 -2.58 11.44
N PHE A 190 4.88 -1.67 10.56
CA PHE A 190 3.49 -1.57 10.12
C PHE A 190 3.10 -2.70 9.18
N CYS A 191 3.83 -2.91 8.10
CA CYS A 191 3.60 -4.01 7.16
C CYS A 191 4.81 -4.23 6.25
N GLY A 192 4.84 -5.41 5.62
CA GLY A 192 5.65 -5.66 4.43
C GLY A 192 4.84 -5.49 3.16
N MET A 193 5.51 -5.46 2.01
CA MET A 193 4.92 -5.48 0.69
C MET A 193 5.83 -6.23 -0.28
N SER A 194 5.36 -7.35 -0.80
CA SER A 194 6.03 -8.05 -1.89
C SER A 194 5.93 -7.26 -3.19
N ILE A 195 7.00 -7.24 -3.99
CA ILE A 195 7.10 -6.48 -5.24
C ILE A 195 7.77 -7.35 -6.30
N GLY A 196 7.19 -7.42 -7.51
CA GLY A 196 7.75 -8.18 -8.61
C GLY A 196 6.82 -8.24 -9.83
N TYR A 197 7.20 -9.07 -10.78
CA TYR A 197 6.37 -9.41 -11.93
C TYR A 197 5.46 -10.58 -11.57
N GLU A 198 4.18 -10.48 -11.94
CA GLU A 198 3.22 -11.53 -11.65
C GLU A 198 3.54 -12.84 -12.36
N ASP A 199 3.48 -13.95 -11.62
CA ASP A 199 3.40 -15.28 -12.20
C ASP A 199 1.92 -15.59 -12.51
N VAL A 200 1.58 -15.51 -13.78
CA VAL A 200 0.20 -15.74 -14.27
C VAL A 200 -0.25 -17.19 -14.15
N THR A 201 0.67 -18.13 -13.87
CA THR A 201 0.35 -19.54 -13.66
C THR A 201 -0.25 -19.81 -12.28
N VAL A 202 -0.06 -18.90 -11.33
CA VAL A 202 -0.63 -19.00 -9.98
C VAL A 202 -2.08 -18.54 -10.03
N GLY A 203 -2.98 -19.36 -9.52
CA GLY A 203 -4.41 -19.06 -9.46
C GLY A 203 -4.72 -17.73 -8.79
N TYR A 204 -5.56 -16.94 -9.42
CA TYR A 204 -5.90 -15.59 -8.98
C TYR A 204 -7.41 -15.37 -8.91
N THR A 205 -7.84 -14.67 -7.86
CA THR A 205 -9.21 -14.14 -7.74
C THR A 205 -9.17 -12.63 -7.55
N ARG A 206 -9.94 -11.93 -8.37
CA ARG A 206 -10.21 -10.53 -8.14
C ARG A 206 -11.38 -10.40 -7.16
N THR A 207 -11.09 -10.00 -5.94
CA THR A 207 -12.11 -9.79 -4.91
C THR A 207 -13.06 -8.64 -5.27
N GLY A 208 -14.36 -8.85 -5.06
CA GLY A 208 -15.38 -7.82 -5.22
C GLY A 208 -15.20 -6.64 -4.27
N ARG A 209 -16.02 -5.63 -4.48
CA ARG A 209 -16.15 -4.47 -3.58
C ARG A 209 -17.61 -4.31 -3.22
N ALA A 210 -17.86 -3.73 -2.04
CA ALA A 210 -19.21 -3.31 -1.66
C ALA A 210 -19.77 -2.33 -2.69
N PRO A 211 -21.08 -2.37 -2.96
CA PRO A 211 -21.75 -1.36 -3.76
C PRO A 211 -21.50 0.04 -3.20
N LEU A 212 -21.45 1.04 -4.08
CA LEU A 212 -21.20 2.42 -3.68
C LEU A 212 -22.15 2.91 -2.59
N ALA A 213 -23.43 2.56 -2.70
CA ALA A 213 -24.47 2.96 -1.75
C ALA A 213 -24.29 2.41 -0.32
N GLU A 214 -23.46 1.37 -0.12
CA GLU A 214 -23.14 0.86 1.22
C GLU A 214 -22.03 1.67 1.91
N THR A 215 -21.24 2.42 1.16
CA THR A 215 -20.01 3.07 1.65
C THR A 215 -19.98 4.58 1.44
N VAL A 216 -20.88 5.11 0.59
CA VAL A 216 -20.95 6.53 0.24
C VAL A 216 -22.38 7.00 0.41
N THR A 217 -22.55 8.12 1.09
CA THR A 217 -23.81 8.84 1.21
C THR A 217 -23.64 10.21 0.59
N PHE A 218 -24.46 10.53 -0.41
CA PHE A 218 -24.56 11.88 -0.94
C PHE A 218 -25.53 12.67 -0.07
N ILE A 219 -25.15 13.86 0.35
CA ILE A 219 -25.99 14.79 1.09
C ILE A 219 -26.11 16.02 0.17
N ASP A 220 -27.15 16.01 -0.65
CA ASP A 220 -27.45 17.05 -1.62
C ASP A 220 -28.96 17.26 -1.69
N ASP A 221 -29.40 18.30 -2.40
CA ASP A 221 -30.81 18.62 -2.60
C ASP A 221 -31.46 17.71 -3.66
N PHE A 222 -30.73 16.79 -4.25
CA PHE A 222 -31.26 15.82 -5.20
C PHE A 222 -32.03 14.72 -4.46
N ASP A 223 -33.28 14.62 -4.78
CA ASP A 223 -34.38 13.83 -4.27
C ASP A 223 -33.99 12.54 -3.53
N GLN A 224 -34.11 12.55 -2.20
CA GLN A 224 -33.91 11.37 -1.33
C GLN A 224 -34.87 10.20 -1.70
N ALA A 225 -35.96 10.46 -2.42
CA ALA A 225 -36.86 9.45 -2.90
C ALA A 225 -36.21 8.47 -3.89
N SER A 226 -35.33 8.95 -4.76
CA SER A 226 -34.62 8.12 -5.72
C SER A 226 -33.59 7.20 -5.03
N ALA A 227 -32.94 7.67 -3.97
CA ALA A 227 -31.98 6.88 -3.20
C ALA A 227 -32.66 5.77 -2.37
N SER A 228 -33.87 6.01 -1.86
CA SER A 228 -34.65 5.02 -1.14
C SER A 228 -35.21 3.92 -2.06
N ALA A 229 -35.66 4.29 -3.26
CA ALA A 229 -36.09 3.32 -4.28
C ALA A 229 -34.97 2.42 -4.78
N ALA A 230 -33.76 2.98 -4.97
CA ALA A 230 -32.58 2.21 -5.37
C ALA A 230 -32.11 1.22 -4.28
N ARG A 231 -32.27 1.55 -2.99
CA ARG A 231 -31.97 0.64 -1.88
C ARG A 231 -32.94 -0.52 -1.75
N GLN A 232 -34.20 -0.31 -2.15
CA GLN A 232 -35.25 -1.34 -2.12
C GLN A 232 -35.26 -2.23 -3.37
N ALA A 233 -34.70 -1.76 -4.49
CA ALA A 233 -34.70 -2.44 -5.77
C ALA A 233 -33.44 -3.29 -6.07
N ALA A 234 -32.48 -3.39 -5.14
CA ALA A 234 -31.28 -4.20 -5.34
C ALA A 234 -31.60 -5.69 -5.13
N PRO A 235 -31.74 -6.51 -6.20
CA PRO A 235 -31.84 -7.95 -6.03
C PRO A 235 -30.46 -8.51 -5.65
N ASN A 236 -30.47 -9.50 -4.78
CA ASN A 236 -29.32 -10.35 -4.49
C ASN A 236 -28.80 -10.99 -5.78
N SER A 237 -27.80 -10.38 -6.41
CA SER A 237 -27.09 -11.00 -7.52
C SER A 237 -25.62 -10.59 -7.50
N PRO A 238 -24.69 -11.56 -7.53
CA PRO A 238 -23.26 -11.29 -7.67
C PRO A 238 -22.96 -11.14 -9.17
N GLY A 239 -23.00 -9.93 -9.64
CA GLY A 239 -22.67 -9.65 -11.04
C GLY A 239 -22.17 -8.23 -11.18
N PHE A 240 -20.86 -8.09 -11.35
CA PHE A 240 -20.23 -6.85 -11.74
C PHE A 240 -20.65 -6.53 -13.18
N ALA A 241 -21.49 -5.52 -13.36
CA ALA A 241 -21.70 -4.98 -14.70
C ALA A 241 -20.40 -4.28 -15.16
N PRO A 242 -19.92 -4.52 -16.38
CA PRO A 242 -18.77 -3.78 -16.90
C PRO A 242 -19.13 -2.30 -16.98
N ILE A 243 -18.24 -1.43 -16.47
CA ILE A 243 -18.34 0.00 -16.69
C ILE A 243 -18.24 0.21 -18.20
N SER A 244 -19.38 0.49 -18.84
CA SER A 244 -19.47 0.85 -20.24
C SER A 244 -18.64 2.13 -20.44
N SER A 245 -17.60 2.02 -21.27
CA SER A 245 -16.76 3.13 -21.68
C SER A 245 -17.50 4.01 -22.67
N SER A 246 -18.37 4.90 -22.18
CA SER A 246 -18.93 5.98 -22.96
C SER A 246 -19.06 7.26 -22.13
N VAL A 247 -17.92 7.76 -21.66
CA VAL A 247 -17.80 9.17 -21.29
C VAL A 247 -17.32 9.92 -22.53
N THR A 248 -18.26 10.46 -23.26
CA THR A 248 -17.95 11.42 -24.34
C THR A 248 -17.45 12.70 -23.69
N VAL A 249 -16.13 12.87 -23.63
CA VAL A 249 -15.51 14.13 -23.24
C VAL A 249 -15.78 15.12 -24.37
N ARG A 250 -16.75 16.01 -24.19
CA ARG A 250 -16.88 17.19 -25.06
C ARG A 250 -15.72 18.13 -24.79
N SER A 251 -14.72 18.09 -25.67
CA SER A 251 -13.66 19.09 -25.75
C SER A 251 -14.28 20.43 -26.13
N ALA A 252 -14.37 21.36 -25.20
CA ALA A 252 -14.64 22.77 -25.49
C ALA A 252 -13.32 23.45 -25.87
N ALA A 253 -13.01 23.47 -27.17
CA ALA A 253 -11.96 24.28 -27.70
C ALA A 253 -12.33 25.77 -27.53
N ARG A 254 -11.71 26.47 -26.60
CA ARG A 254 -11.67 27.91 -26.58
C ARG A 254 -10.34 28.36 -27.18
N GLY A 255 -10.39 28.86 -28.41
CA GLY A 255 -9.29 29.57 -29.00
C GLY A 255 -9.09 30.91 -28.26
N ALA A 256 -7.87 31.19 -27.89
CA ALA A 256 -7.40 32.53 -27.55
C ALA A 256 -6.04 32.73 -28.19
N ALA A 257 -6.00 33.74 -29.01
CA ALA A 257 -4.83 34.19 -29.77
C ALA A 257 -3.73 34.68 -28.83
N ALA A 258 -2.50 34.24 -29.10
CA ALA A 258 -1.32 34.74 -28.44
C ALA A 258 -0.91 36.08 -29.06
N THR A 259 -0.73 37.11 -28.25
CA THR A 259 0.06 38.28 -28.60
C THR A 259 1.32 38.28 -27.73
N HIS A 260 2.46 38.23 -28.41
CA HIS A 260 3.78 38.42 -27.82
C HIS A 260 3.95 39.84 -27.28
N SER A 261 4.47 39.97 -26.06
CA SER A 261 5.27 41.14 -25.68
C SER A 261 6.30 40.69 -24.62
N LYS A 262 7.58 40.90 -24.97
CA LYS A 262 8.72 40.82 -24.06
C LYS A 262 8.70 42.00 -23.08
N PRO A 263 9.21 41.85 -21.88
CA PRO A 263 9.83 42.96 -21.17
C PRO A 263 11.33 42.75 -20.98
N THR A 264 11.99 43.86 -21.17
CA THR A 264 13.39 44.21 -21.04
C THR A 264 13.90 44.08 -19.60
N SER A 265 15.18 43.70 -19.53
CA SER A 265 16.02 43.71 -18.34
C SER A 265 16.24 45.12 -17.76
N THR A 266 16.17 45.24 -16.45
CA THR A 266 16.93 46.26 -15.71
C THR A 266 17.39 45.67 -14.39
N GLY A 267 18.69 45.74 -14.16
CA GLY A 267 19.35 45.26 -12.95
C GLY A 267 19.19 46.23 -11.76
N CYS A 268 19.39 45.72 -10.58
CA CYS A 268 19.83 46.51 -9.44
C CYS A 268 20.69 45.64 -8.50
N THR A 269 21.87 46.15 -8.28
CA THR A 269 22.95 45.74 -7.39
C THR A 269 22.64 46.10 -5.92
N GLY A 270 23.21 45.36 -4.95
CA GLY A 270 23.44 45.86 -3.59
C GLY A 270 23.31 44.81 -2.50
N SER A 271 24.36 44.15 -2.17
CA SER A 271 25.18 44.18 -0.96
C SER A 271 24.46 44.25 0.39
N SER A 272 24.64 43.25 1.24
CA SER A 272 25.21 43.42 2.59
C SER A 272 25.33 42.07 3.34
N MET A 273 26.56 41.79 3.76
CA MET A 273 26.94 40.77 4.73
C MET A 273 26.49 41.17 6.14
N ALA A 274 26.13 40.18 6.95
CA ALA A 274 26.24 40.29 8.40
C ALA A 274 26.66 38.93 8.98
N GLU A 275 27.74 39.02 9.74
CA GLU A 275 28.50 37.96 10.37
C GLU A 275 27.72 37.20 11.45
N ALA A 276 28.03 35.91 11.59
CA ALA A 276 27.70 35.09 12.75
C ALA A 276 28.89 34.97 13.67
N THR A 277 28.71 35.23 14.93
CA THR A 277 29.70 34.98 15.99
C THR A 277 29.26 33.79 16.85
N PRO A 278 30.15 32.89 17.25
CA PRO A 278 29.82 31.72 18.07
C PRO A 278 30.03 32.02 19.58
N ILE A 279 29.16 31.47 20.40
CA ILE A 279 29.33 31.35 21.86
C ILE A 279 29.06 29.90 22.20
N GLY A 280 29.89 29.08 22.76
CA GLY A 280 30.78 29.26 23.91
C GLY A 280 30.50 28.02 24.76
N THR A 281 31.47 27.12 24.86
CA THR A 281 31.49 25.89 25.66
C THR A 281 31.48 26.19 27.16
N ALA A 282 30.71 25.39 27.92
CA ALA A 282 31.00 25.15 29.33
C ALA A 282 30.59 23.73 29.75
N ARG A 283 31.56 22.94 30.14
CA ARG A 283 31.53 21.82 31.10
C ARG A 283 32.06 22.32 32.44
N PRO A 284 32.11 21.53 33.51
CA PRO A 284 31.26 20.48 34.08
C PRO A 284 31.20 20.58 35.62
N SER A 285 30.89 19.46 36.27
CA SER A 285 31.00 19.07 37.71
C SER A 285 29.65 19.12 38.44
N SER A 286 29.18 18.12 39.07
CA SER A 286 29.76 17.00 39.86
C SER A 286 28.71 15.87 39.95
#